data_cc3397e7e803ab7017682416db45742c
#
_entry.id   cc3397e7e803ab7017682416db45742c
#
_cell.length_a   1.000
_cell.length_b   1.000
_cell.length_c   1.000
_cell.angle_alpha   90.00
_cell.angle_beta   90.00
_cell.angle_gamma   90.00
#
_symmetry.space_group_name_H-M   'P 1'
#
loop_
_entity.id
_entity.type
_entity.pdbx_description
1 polymer ?
#
loop_
_entity_poly.entity_id
_entity_poly.type
_entity_poly.pdbx_seq_one_letter_code
_entity_poly.pdbx_strand_id
1 'polypeptide(L)'
;MKMKQWWLMLSLLASLFLAACKDTDEYTVDPRTNFEALWKILDENYCFFEYKQVDWDEVHDRYSAQLTDTMNQFALFDLMGEMLAELKDGHTNLYSSFDVARYWDWYQDYPPNFYDDLNELYLGKDYKIAGGLKYKKMHNDQIGYIRYASFSSGIGETNLDYVLYHFKDCKALIIDVRDNGGGVLTYSDRFASRFTEEQVLKGYIQHKTGKGHQDFSEPYPVYLEPTSYICWLRPVVVLTNRYCYSAANDFVQTMRIFPQVTIMGDKTGGGSGLPFNSELPNGWQVRFSACPMLDPDKKLTEFGIDPDIQVEITEEDLARGVDTIIESAILYLQGIIDKDQ
;
A
#
# COMPACT_ATOMS: atom_id res chain seq x y z
N MET A 1 30.51 -58.95 -11.95
CA MET A 1 29.86 -58.35 -10.76
C MET A 1 29.65 -56.84 -10.85
N LYS A 2 30.59 -56.08 -11.40
CA LYS A 2 30.52 -54.60 -11.46
C LYS A 2 29.41 -54.04 -12.40
N MET A 3 29.07 -54.70 -13.48
CA MET A 3 28.08 -54.24 -14.46
C MET A 3 26.63 -54.30 -13.97
N LYS A 4 26.27 -55.32 -13.14
CA LYS A 4 24.94 -55.42 -12.53
C LYS A 4 24.65 -54.37 -11.48
N GLN A 5 25.67 -53.85 -10.78
CA GLN A 5 25.53 -52.79 -9.79
C GLN A 5 25.25 -51.42 -10.44
N TRP A 6 25.80 -51.18 -11.65
CA TRP A 6 25.55 -49.96 -12.40
C TRP A 6 24.11 -49.84 -12.90
N TRP A 7 23.52 -50.96 -13.34
CA TRP A 7 22.13 -51.04 -13.77
C TRP A 7 21.16 -50.83 -12.61
N LEU A 8 21.48 -51.30 -11.42
CA LEU A 8 20.69 -51.09 -10.21
C LEU A 8 20.77 -49.62 -9.73
N MET A 9 21.93 -48.98 -9.83
CA MET A 9 22.06 -47.55 -9.52
C MET A 9 21.33 -46.65 -10.54
N LEU A 10 21.39 -46.96 -11.81
CA LEU A 10 20.65 -46.21 -12.85
C LEU A 10 19.13 -46.36 -12.70
N SER A 11 18.64 -47.55 -12.34
CA SER A 11 17.21 -47.76 -12.10
C SER A 11 16.72 -47.08 -10.82
N LEU A 12 17.56 -46.98 -9.78
CA LEU A 12 17.24 -46.23 -8.55
C LEU A 12 17.26 -44.70 -8.77
N LEU A 13 18.19 -44.19 -9.59
CA LEU A 13 18.17 -42.77 -10.00
C LEU A 13 16.96 -42.44 -10.87
N ALA A 14 16.58 -43.32 -11.81
CA ALA A 14 15.40 -43.12 -12.65
C ALA A 14 14.08 -43.12 -11.85
N SER A 15 13.99 -43.95 -10.78
CA SER A 15 12.81 -43.94 -9.90
C SER A 15 12.74 -42.71 -8.98
N LEU A 16 13.86 -42.08 -8.67
CA LEU A 16 13.87 -40.81 -7.90
C LEU A 16 13.41 -39.59 -8.74
N PHE A 17 13.59 -39.64 -10.06
CA PHE A 17 13.07 -38.58 -10.94
C PHE A 17 11.56 -38.68 -11.21
N LEU A 18 10.94 -39.83 -10.99
CA LEU A 18 9.50 -40.04 -11.14
C LEU A 18 8.69 -39.63 -9.89
N ALA A 19 9.36 -39.42 -8.74
CA ALA A 19 8.72 -38.95 -7.51
C ALA A 19 8.72 -37.42 -7.36
N ALA A 20 9.22 -36.67 -8.35
CA ALA A 20 9.27 -35.21 -8.36
C ALA A 20 8.18 -34.54 -9.21
N CYS A 21 7.12 -35.29 -9.60
CA CYS A 21 5.86 -34.64 -9.98
C CYS A 21 5.21 -34.13 -8.70
N LYS A 22 5.51 -32.89 -8.36
CA LYS A 22 4.66 -32.10 -7.50
C LYS A 22 3.29 -32.07 -8.17
N ASP A 23 2.22 -32.42 -7.44
CA ASP A 23 0.86 -32.25 -7.92
C ASP A 23 0.71 -30.80 -8.41
N THR A 24 0.79 -30.61 -9.71
CA THR A 24 0.25 -29.41 -10.33
C THR A 24 -1.25 -29.64 -10.29
N ASP A 25 -1.95 -28.81 -9.54
CA ASP A 25 -3.41 -28.83 -9.53
C ASP A 25 -3.89 -28.86 -10.99
N GLU A 26 -4.59 -29.93 -11.37
CA GLU A 26 -5.09 -30.08 -12.74
C GLU A 26 -6.06 -28.91 -13.01
N TYR A 27 -5.92 -28.31 -14.19
CA TYR A 27 -6.84 -27.26 -14.62
C TYR A 27 -8.28 -27.80 -14.58
N THR A 28 -9.16 -27.09 -13.87
CA THR A 28 -10.57 -27.45 -13.81
C THR A 28 -11.45 -26.20 -13.72
N VAL A 29 -12.59 -26.27 -14.39
CA VAL A 29 -13.64 -25.24 -14.33
C VAL A 29 -14.75 -25.60 -13.34
N ASP A 30 -14.59 -26.70 -12.58
CA ASP A 30 -15.57 -27.13 -11.59
C ASP A 30 -15.80 -26.04 -10.54
N PRO A 31 -17.04 -25.57 -10.34
CA PRO A 31 -17.31 -24.45 -9.43
C PRO A 31 -16.90 -24.72 -8.00
N ARG A 32 -17.18 -25.93 -7.48
CA ARG A 32 -16.88 -26.30 -6.10
C ARG A 32 -15.37 -26.38 -5.85
N THR A 33 -14.63 -27.00 -6.76
CA THR A 33 -13.17 -27.09 -6.65
C THR A 33 -12.51 -25.72 -6.61
N ASN A 34 -12.96 -24.79 -7.45
CA ASN A 34 -12.40 -23.45 -7.48
C ASN A 34 -12.78 -22.60 -6.25
N PHE A 35 -14.00 -22.73 -5.76
CA PHE A 35 -14.45 -22.09 -4.54
C PHE A 35 -13.65 -22.55 -3.32
N GLU A 36 -13.51 -23.87 -3.13
CA GLU A 36 -12.73 -24.46 -2.03
C GLU A 36 -11.25 -24.06 -2.11
N ALA A 37 -10.69 -24.02 -3.31
CA ALA A 37 -9.31 -23.56 -3.52
C ALA A 37 -9.14 -22.10 -3.10
N LEU A 38 -10.05 -21.20 -3.49
CA LEU A 38 -10.01 -19.79 -3.08
C LEU A 38 -10.12 -19.66 -1.56
N TRP A 39 -11.15 -20.30 -0.96
CA TRP A 39 -11.35 -20.23 0.48
C TRP A 39 -10.09 -20.70 1.24
N LYS A 40 -9.52 -21.86 0.85
CA LYS A 40 -8.34 -22.43 1.48
C LYS A 40 -7.08 -21.58 1.29
N ILE A 41 -6.88 -20.95 0.11
CA ILE A 41 -5.75 -20.04 -0.12
C ILE A 41 -5.80 -18.90 0.90
N LEU A 42 -6.97 -18.30 1.11
CA LEU A 42 -7.12 -17.21 2.08
C LEU A 42 -6.99 -17.74 3.51
N ASP A 43 -7.64 -18.85 3.86
CA ASP A 43 -7.60 -19.48 5.18
C ASP A 43 -6.15 -19.69 5.66
N GLU A 44 -5.31 -20.25 4.78
CA GLU A 44 -3.92 -20.56 5.12
C GLU A 44 -2.97 -19.35 5.06
N ASN A 45 -3.32 -18.27 4.36
CA ASN A 45 -2.35 -17.23 4.00
C ASN A 45 -2.75 -15.79 4.32
N TYR A 46 -4.04 -15.47 4.43
CA TYR A 46 -4.50 -14.12 4.74
C TYR A 46 -4.10 -13.71 6.17
N CYS A 47 -3.66 -12.46 6.35
CA CYS A 47 -3.00 -12.08 7.60
C CYS A 47 -3.86 -11.29 8.60
N PHE A 48 -5.11 -10.94 8.28
CA PHE A 48 -5.89 -10.02 9.11
C PHE A 48 -7.22 -10.57 9.65
N PHE A 49 -7.47 -11.87 9.61
CA PHE A 49 -8.71 -12.45 10.14
C PHE A 49 -9.01 -12.00 11.58
N GLU A 50 -8.07 -12.19 12.47
CA GLU A 50 -8.18 -11.80 13.88
C GLU A 50 -8.34 -10.28 14.04
N TYR A 51 -7.50 -9.50 13.33
CA TYR A 51 -7.50 -8.05 13.42
C TYR A 51 -8.82 -7.43 12.93
N LYS A 52 -9.41 -8.02 11.88
CA LYS A 52 -10.69 -7.58 11.32
C LYS A 52 -11.89 -8.29 11.93
N GLN A 53 -11.66 -9.25 12.84
CA GLN A 53 -12.69 -10.04 13.52
C GLN A 53 -13.61 -10.78 12.53
N VAL A 54 -13.01 -11.40 11.51
CA VAL A 54 -13.75 -12.18 10.51
C VAL A 54 -13.64 -13.66 10.85
N ASP A 55 -14.80 -14.31 11.06
CA ASP A 55 -14.92 -15.77 11.14
C ASP A 55 -14.99 -16.34 9.73
N TRP A 56 -13.84 -16.85 9.24
CA TRP A 56 -13.70 -17.30 7.87
C TRP A 56 -14.42 -18.63 7.60
N ASP A 57 -14.61 -19.47 8.63
CA ASP A 57 -15.41 -20.69 8.54
C ASP A 57 -16.90 -20.34 8.41
N GLU A 58 -17.41 -19.38 9.17
CA GLU A 58 -18.80 -18.88 9.01
C GLU A 58 -19.03 -18.30 7.62
N VAL A 59 -18.06 -17.55 7.10
CA VAL A 59 -18.11 -17.02 5.71
C VAL A 59 -18.16 -18.17 4.71
N HIS A 60 -17.32 -19.21 4.85
CA HIS A 60 -17.35 -20.40 4.01
C HIS A 60 -18.74 -21.06 3.99
N ASP A 61 -19.30 -21.34 5.14
CA ASP A 61 -20.60 -22.01 5.26
C ASP A 61 -21.72 -21.22 4.56
N ARG A 62 -21.72 -19.91 4.72
CA ARG A 62 -22.71 -19.01 4.13
C ARG A 62 -22.64 -18.95 2.60
N TYR A 63 -21.44 -18.94 2.02
CA TYR A 63 -21.24 -18.85 0.58
C TYR A 63 -21.25 -20.21 -0.09
N SER A 64 -20.70 -21.27 0.54
CA SER A 64 -20.74 -22.64 0.01
C SER A 64 -22.18 -23.17 -0.14
N ALA A 65 -23.10 -22.74 0.72
CA ALA A 65 -24.54 -23.09 0.63
C ALA A 65 -25.22 -22.55 -0.65
N GLN A 66 -24.63 -21.56 -1.30
CA GLN A 66 -25.15 -20.96 -2.55
C GLN A 66 -24.58 -21.63 -3.81
N LEU A 67 -23.56 -22.48 -3.68
CA LEU A 67 -22.95 -23.17 -4.80
C LEU A 67 -23.89 -24.22 -5.42
N THR A 68 -23.90 -24.26 -6.75
CA THR A 68 -24.52 -25.36 -7.51
C THR A 68 -23.53 -25.93 -8.51
N ASP A 69 -23.62 -27.23 -8.77
CA ASP A 69 -22.72 -27.92 -9.71
C ASP A 69 -22.86 -27.43 -11.16
N THR A 70 -23.93 -26.68 -11.47
CA THR A 70 -24.21 -26.11 -12.78
C THR A 70 -23.96 -24.62 -12.85
N MET A 71 -23.38 -24.02 -11.80
CA MET A 71 -23.07 -22.59 -11.76
C MET A 71 -22.10 -22.24 -12.88
N ASN A 72 -22.46 -21.22 -13.69
CA ASN A 72 -21.55 -20.75 -14.72
C ASN A 72 -20.43 -19.88 -14.14
N GLN A 73 -19.37 -19.68 -14.95
CA GLN A 73 -18.18 -18.96 -14.49
C GLN A 73 -18.45 -17.51 -14.02
N PHE A 74 -19.47 -16.82 -14.57
CA PHE A 74 -19.76 -15.44 -14.17
C PHE A 74 -20.44 -15.40 -12.80
N ALA A 75 -21.44 -16.25 -12.58
CA ALA A 75 -22.07 -16.37 -11.26
C ALA A 75 -21.11 -16.86 -10.18
N LEU A 76 -20.20 -17.78 -10.53
CA LEU A 76 -19.13 -18.22 -9.61
C LEU A 76 -18.19 -17.07 -9.26
N PHE A 77 -17.79 -16.27 -10.25
CA PHE A 77 -16.91 -15.12 -10.03
C PHE A 77 -17.56 -14.08 -9.10
N ASP A 78 -18.83 -13.76 -9.33
CA ASP A 78 -19.60 -12.83 -8.49
C ASP A 78 -19.70 -13.36 -7.05
N LEU A 79 -20.07 -14.63 -6.86
CA LEU A 79 -20.17 -15.27 -5.55
C LEU A 79 -18.83 -15.24 -4.79
N MET A 80 -17.74 -15.58 -5.47
CA MET A 80 -16.40 -15.58 -4.89
C MET A 80 -15.93 -14.14 -4.59
N GLY A 81 -16.28 -13.19 -5.43
CA GLY A 81 -16.01 -11.76 -5.21
C GLY A 81 -16.73 -11.22 -3.98
N GLU A 82 -18.01 -11.57 -3.80
CA GLU A 82 -18.79 -11.22 -2.61
C GLU A 82 -18.21 -11.85 -1.34
N MET A 83 -17.77 -13.13 -1.41
CA MET A 83 -17.08 -13.78 -0.30
C MET A 83 -15.81 -13.03 0.11
N LEU A 84 -14.98 -12.61 -0.86
CA LEU A 84 -13.76 -11.85 -0.58
C LEU A 84 -14.05 -10.44 0.00
N ALA A 85 -15.18 -9.83 -0.37
CA ALA A 85 -15.58 -8.50 0.13
C ALA A 85 -15.86 -8.49 1.64
N GLU A 86 -16.17 -9.65 2.25
CA GLU A 86 -16.31 -9.78 3.72
C GLU A 86 -15.02 -9.41 4.47
N LEU A 87 -13.86 -9.55 3.83
CA LEU A 87 -12.56 -9.17 4.41
C LEU A 87 -12.35 -7.66 4.50
N LYS A 88 -13.16 -6.87 3.79
CA LYS A 88 -13.06 -5.39 3.77
C LYS A 88 -11.62 -4.92 3.55
N ASP A 89 -10.96 -5.49 2.55
CA ASP A 89 -9.53 -5.29 2.28
C ASP A 89 -9.30 -4.87 0.82
N GLY A 90 -8.80 -3.66 0.62
CA GLY A 90 -8.50 -3.13 -0.72
C GLY A 90 -7.36 -3.87 -1.44
N HIS A 91 -6.53 -4.64 -0.73
CA HIS A 91 -5.52 -5.50 -1.33
C HIS A 91 -6.04 -6.89 -1.71
N THR A 92 -7.25 -7.28 -1.26
CA THR A 92 -7.84 -8.58 -1.59
C THR A 92 -8.72 -8.46 -2.83
N ASN A 93 -8.27 -9.06 -3.93
CA ASN A 93 -8.91 -8.93 -5.24
C ASN A 93 -8.87 -10.27 -5.98
N LEU A 94 -9.95 -10.58 -6.72
CA LEU A 94 -10.02 -11.73 -7.62
C LEU A 94 -9.96 -11.22 -9.08
N TYR A 95 -9.06 -11.80 -9.86
CA TYR A 95 -8.84 -11.44 -11.26
C TYR A 95 -9.25 -12.60 -12.17
N SER A 96 -10.04 -12.28 -13.18
CA SER A 96 -10.36 -13.17 -14.29
C SER A 96 -9.99 -12.51 -15.62
N SER A 97 -10.22 -13.20 -16.75
CA SER A 97 -10.02 -12.62 -18.08
C SER A 97 -11.11 -11.60 -18.46
N PHE A 98 -12.20 -11.51 -17.70
CA PHE A 98 -13.36 -10.68 -18.02
C PHE A 98 -13.67 -9.62 -16.96
N ASP A 99 -13.24 -9.79 -15.70
CA ASP A 99 -13.50 -8.80 -14.64
C ASP A 99 -12.51 -8.90 -13.49
N VAL A 100 -12.56 -7.91 -12.58
CA VAL A 100 -11.82 -7.84 -11.32
C VAL A 100 -12.79 -7.57 -10.17
N ALA A 101 -12.98 -8.57 -9.28
CA ALA A 101 -13.72 -8.37 -8.04
C ALA A 101 -12.80 -7.73 -6.98
N ARG A 102 -13.29 -6.68 -6.32
CA ARG A 102 -12.52 -5.86 -5.37
C ARG A 102 -13.44 -5.16 -4.38
N TYR A 103 -12.95 -4.94 -3.16
CA TYR A 103 -13.62 -4.13 -2.15
C TYR A 103 -13.10 -2.69 -2.19
N TRP A 104 -14.00 -1.72 -2.42
CA TRP A 104 -13.64 -0.30 -2.53
C TRP A 104 -14.37 0.61 -1.55
N ASP A 105 -15.19 0.05 -0.65
CA ASP A 105 -15.99 0.84 0.28
C ASP A 105 -15.16 1.43 1.44
N TRP A 106 -13.88 1.07 1.55
CA TRP A 106 -12.99 1.54 2.60
C TRP A 106 -12.76 3.06 2.62
N TYR A 107 -13.16 3.77 1.56
CA TYR A 107 -13.05 5.24 1.47
C TYR A 107 -14.39 5.95 1.29
N GLN A 108 -15.50 5.25 1.05
CA GLN A 108 -16.78 5.86 0.67
C GLN A 108 -17.41 6.75 1.75
N ASP A 109 -17.20 6.42 3.02
CA ASP A 109 -17.75 7.15 4.18
C ASP A 109 -16.88 8.35 4.60
N TYR A 110 -15.88 8.73 3.77
CA TYR A 110 -14.96 9.82 4.08
C TYR A 110 -15.10 10.96 3.05
N PRO A 111 -14.94 12.23 3.47
CA PRO A 111 -14.89 13.34 2.52
C PRO A 111 -13.69 13.17 1.59
N PRO A 112 -13.81 13.53 0.31
CA PRO A 112 -12.72 13.35 -0.65
C PRO A 112 -11.45 14.14 -0.28
N ASN A 113 -11.60 15.36 0.26
CA ASN A 113 -10.50 16.23 0.70
C ASN A 113 -9.39 16.45 -0.35
N PHE A 114 -9.71 16.22 -1.62
CA PHE A 114 -8.87 16.48 -2.78
C PHE A 114 -9.72 16.64 -4.04
N TYR A 115 -9.38 17.60 -4.88
CA TYR A 115 -10.02 17.88 -6.16
C TYR A 115 -8.93 18.24 -7.18
N ASP A 116 -8.86 17.52 -8.29
CA ASP A 116 -7.83 17.71 -9.32
C ASP A 116 -7.83 19.15 -9.87
N ASP A 117 -9.00 19.70 -10.22
CA ASP A 117 -9.13 21.06 -10.74
C ASP A 117 -8.59 22.09 -9.75
N LEU A 118 -8.84 21.89 -8.45
CA LEU A 118 -8.35 22.77 -7.39
C LEU A 118 -6.83 22.65 -7.25
N ASN A 119 -6.30 21.43 -7.28
CA ASN A 119 -4.85 21.23 -7.23
C ASN A 119 -4.14 21.81 -8.45
N GLU A 120 -4.75 21.76 -9.64
CA GLU A 120 -4.22 22.41 -10.85
C GLU A 120 -4.15 23.93 -10.72
N LEU A 121 -5.09 24.58 -10.01
CA LEU A 121 -5.00 26.02 -9.71
C LEU A 121 -3.76 26.34 -8.86
N TYR A 122 -3.46 25.54 -7.84
CA TYR A 122 -2.28 25.72 -7.00
C TYR A 122 -0.96 25.40 -7.74
N LEU A 123 -0.92 24.39 -8.56
CA LEU A 123 0.22 24.08 -9.41
C LEU A 123 0.46 25.18 -10.46
N GLY A 124 -0.63 25.76 -11.01
CA GLY A 124 -0.54 26.73 -12.10
C GLY A 124 0.00 26.10 -13.39
N LYS A 125 0.61 26.94 -14.27
CA LYS A 125 1.17 26.49 -15.54
C LYS A 125 2.70 26.39 -15.53
N ASP A 126 3.34 26.83 -14.47
CA ASP A 126 4.79 27.01 -14.32
C ASP A 126 5.45 25.94 -13.44
N TYR A 127 4.70 24.91 -13.02
CA TYR A 127 5.26 23.80 -12.26
C TYR A 127 6.28 23.01 -13.08
N LYS A 128 7.19 22.38 -12.37
CA LYS A 128 8.23 21.50 -12.94
C LYS A 128 7.88 20.02 -12.70
N ILE A 129 8.52 19.14 -13.48
CA ILE A 129 8.35 17.69 -13.37
C ILE A 129 9.72 17.04 -13.23
N ALA A 130 9.83 16.10 -12.28
CA ALA A 130 10.99 15.23 -12.12
C ALA A 130 10.53 13.81 -11.77
N GLY A 131 10.56 12.89 -12.73
CA GLY A 131 9.93 11.59 -12.58
C GLY A 131 8.44 11.74 -12.31
N GLY A 132 7.92 11.05 -11.29
CA GLY A 132 6.52 11.15 -10.86
C GLY A 132 6.15 12.41 -10.07
N LEU A 133 7.10 13.30 -9.80
CA LEU A 133 6.89 14.49 -8.98
C LEU A 133 6.53 15.70 -9.85
N LYS A 134 5.42 16.39 -9.49
CA LYS A 134 5.15 17.78 -9.93
C LYS A 134 5.53 18.71 -8.78
N TYR A 135 6.25 19.80 -9.06
CA TYR A 135 6.76 20.66 -7.99
C TYR A 135 6.93 22.10 -8.41
N LYS A 136 6.81 22.99 -7.45
CA LYS A 136 7.01 24.44 -7.61
C LYS A 136 7.33 25.10 -6.26
N LYS A 137 7.78 26.36 -6.31
CA LYS A 137 7.86 27.21 -5.13
C LYS A 137 6.55 27.96 -4.93
N MET A 138 6.16 28.12 -3.68
CA MET A 138 4.96 28.82 -3.25
C MET A 138 5.32 29.88 -2.21
N HIS A 139 4.36 30.75 -1.90
CA HIS A 139 4.44 31.71 -0.82
C HIS A 139 5.74 32.54 -0.82
N ASN A 140 5.92 33.37 -1.86
CA ASN A 140 7.11 34.21 -2.05
C ASN A 140 8.43 33.38 -2.07
N ASP A 141 8.40 32.21 -2.68
CA ASP A 141 9.52 31.28 -2.78
C ASP A 141 10.04 30.71 -1.44
N GLN A 142 9.30 30.87 -0.35
CA GLN A 142 9.71 30.40 0.97
C GLN A 142 9.33 28.94 1.22
N ILE A 143 8.30 28.43 0.52
CA ILE A 143 7.79 27.05 0.68
C ILE A 143 7.91 26.31 -0.63
N GLY A 144 8.55 25.14 -0.62
CA GLY A 144 8.51 24.19 -1.73
C GLY A 144 7.25 23.33 -1.66
N TYR A 145 6.55 23.14 -2.78
CA TYR A 145 5.40 22.26 -2.90
C TYR A 145 5.73 21.11 -3.84
N ILE A 146 5.48 19.89 -3.39
CA ILE A 146 5.68 18.65 -4.15
C ILE A 146 4.37 17.88 -4.17
N ARG A 147 3.78 17.66 -5.34
CA ARG A 147 2.68 16.72 -5.55
C ARG A 147 3.22 15.39 -6.04
N TYR A 148 2.94 14.29 -5.31
CA TYR A 148 3.26 12.94 -5.72
C TYR A 148 1.99 12.10 -5.76
N ALA A 149 1.39 11.98 -6.94
CA ALA A 149 0.07 11.40 -7.12
C ALA A 149 0.04 9.87 -7.07
N SER A 150 1.18 9.18 -7.26
CA SER A 150 1.22 7.72 -7.20
C SER A 150 2.64 7.21 -7.02
N PHE A 151 2.84 6.29 -6.08
CA PHE A 151 4.08 5.53 -5.94
C PHE A 151 4.27 4.46 -7.05
N SER A 152 3.34 4.34 -8.01
CA SER A 152 3.58 3.61 -9.26
C SER A 152 4.38 4.44 -10.28
N SER A 153 4.44 5.76 -10.12
CA SER A 153 5.24 6.66 -10.94
C SER A 153 6.67 6.69 -10.45
N GLY A 154 7.62 6.34 -11.31
CA GLY A 154 9.02 6.20 -10.93
C GLY A 154 9.67 7.51 -10.49
N ILE A 155 10.44 7.45 -9.40
CA ILE A 155 11.35 8.50 -8.95
C ILE A 155 12.75 7.91 -8.73
N GLY A 156 13.77 8.55 -9.32
CA GLY A 156 15.18 8.19 -9.12
C GLY A 156 15.88 9.16 -8.16
N GLU A 157 17.09 8.81 -7.75
CA GLU A 157 17.91 9.65 -6.85
C GLU A 157 18.16 11.05 -7.45
N THR A 158 18.50 11.12 -8.73
CA THR A 158 18.74 12.39 -9.41
C THR A 158 17.49 13.26 -9.57
N ASN A 159 16.27 12.64 -9.60
CA ASN A 159 15.03 13.41 -9.60
C ASN A 159 14.88 14.13 -8.26
N LEU A 160 15.07 13.40 -7.14
CA LEU A 160 14.97 13.95 -5.79
C LEU A 160 16.06 15.00 -5.52
N ASP A 161 17.31 14.74 -5.93
CA ASP A 161 18.40 15.70 -5.82
C ASP A 161 18.07 17.00 -6.53
N TYR A 162 17.55 16.94 -7.76
CA TYR A 162 17.22 18.12 -8.51
C TYR A 162 16.06 18.91 -7.88
N VAL A 163 15.04 18.21 -7.38
CA VAL A 163 13.89 18.83 -6.68
C VAL A 163 14.36 19.52 -5.39
N LEU A 164 15.12 18.84 -4.54
CA LEU A 164 15.63 19.42 -3.28
C LEU A 164 16.64 20.54 -3.52
N TYR A 165 17.49 20.41 -4.55
CA TYR A 165 18.37 21.51 -4.96
C TYR A 165 17.57 22.74 -5.43
N HIS A 166 16.47 22.54 -6.17
CA HIS A 166 15.58 23.62 -6.59
C HIS A 166 14.98 24.37 -5.40
N PHE A 167 14.72 23.67 -4.30
CA PHE A 167 14.19 24.23 -3.05
C PHE A 167 15.24 24.67 -2.04
N LYS A 168 16.52 24.67 -2.38
CA LYS A 168 17.63 24.95 -1.43
C LYS A 168 17.44 26.23 -0.62
N ASP A 169 16.82 27.26 -1.19
CA ASP A 169 16.57 28.55 -0.55
C ASP A 169 15.19 28.62 0.15
N CYS A 170 14.30 27.64 -0.05
CA CYS A 170 13.04 27.55 0.67
C CYS A 170 13.28 27.23 2.15
N LYS A 171 12.36 27.63 3.01
CA LYS A 171 12.44 27.43 4.47
C LYS A 171 11.70 26.17 4.91
N ALA A 172 10.70 25.72 4.14
CA ALA A 172 9.86 24.57 4.45
C ALA A 172 9.40 23.86 3.17
N LEU A 173 8.84 22.66 3.34
CA LEU A 173 8.21 21.88 2.27
C LEU A 173 6.76 21.51 2.62
N ILE A 174 5.92 21.45 1.58
CA ILE A 174 4.65 20.74 1.58
C ILE A 174 4.79 19.55 0.61
N ILE A 175 4.50 18.35 1.07
CA ILE A 175 4.46 17.13 0.27
C ILE A 175 3.01 16.64 0.22
N ASP A 176 2.38 16.76 -0.94
CA ASP A 176 1.00 16.39 -1.14
C ASP A 176 0.90 14.98 -1.72
N VAL A 177 0.49 14.01 -0.89
CA VAL A 177 0.23 12.62 -1.26
C VAL A 177 -1.26 12.27 -1.18
N ARG A 178 -2.15 13.26 -1.10
CA ARG A 178 -3.60 13.01 -1.17
C ARG A 178 -3.92 12.29 -2.48
N ASP A 179 -4.93 11.43 -2.49
CA ASP A 179 -5.31 10.58 -3.63
C ASP A 179 -4.17 9.70 -4.21
N ASN A 180 -3.16 9.41 -3.40
CA ASN A 180 -2.10 8.49 -3.77
C ASN A 180 -2.45 7.08 -3.29
N GLY A 181 -2.93 6.22 -4.18
CA GLY A 181 -3.29 4.83 -3.88
C GLY A 181 -2.11 3.88 -3.66
N GLY A 182 -0.88 4.40 -3.55
CA GLY A 182 0.31 3.59 -3.31
C GLY A 182 1.05 3.19 -4.59
N GLY A 183 1.69 2.01 -4.55
CA GLY A 183 2.52 1.48 -5.62
C GLY A 183 3.76 0.76 -5.08
N VAL A 184 4.93 1.20 -5.47
CA VAL A 184 6.22 0.54 -5.19
C VAL A 184 6.81 1.03 -3.87
N LEU A 185 6.96 0.16 -2.86
CA LEU A 185 7.51 0.49 -1.55
C LEU A 185 8.93 1.08 -1.60
N THR A 186 9.77 0.63 -2.54
CA THR A 186 11.13 1.19 -2.67
C THR A 186 11.13 2.66 -3.11
N TYR A 187 10.05 3.17 -3.70
CA TYR A 187 9.92 4.61 -3.97
C TYR A 187 9.49 5.37 -2.73
N SER A 188 8.66 4.77 -1.85
CA SER A 188 8.37 5.28 -0.52
C SER A 188 9.66 5.47 0.29
N ASP A 189 10.46 4.39 0.42
CA ASP A 189 11.73 4.41 1.16
C ASP A 189 12.72 5.42 0.57
N ARG A 190 12.88 5.45 -0.75
CA ARG A 190 13.78 6.38 -1.44
C ARG A 190 13.41 7.83 -1.18
N PHE A 191 12.12 8.16 -1.18
CA PHE A 191 11.68 9.51 -0.89
C PHE A 191 11.85 9.86 0.58
N ALA A 192 11.42 8.97 1.47
CA ALA A 192 11.53 9.17 2.92
C ALA A 192 12.98 9.28 3.40
N SER A 193 13.93 8.55 2.79
CA SER A 193 15.35 8.61 3.14
C SER A 193 15.98 10.00 2.98
N ARG A 194 15.33 10.91 2.25
CA ARG A 194 15.78 12.30 2.08
C ARG A 194 15.53 13.19 3.30
N PHE A 195 14.85 12.69 4.32
CA PHE A 195 14.44 13.46 5.50
C PHE A 195 15.17 13.03 6.79
N THR A 196 16.20 12.20 6.66
CA THR A 196 17.07 11.77 7.76
C THR A 196 18.51 11.62 7.30
N GLU A 197 19.46 11.78 8.24
CA GLU A 197 20.89 11.49 8.05
C GLU A 197 21.31 10.25 8.85
N GLU A 198 20.38 9.64 9.57
CA GLU A 198 20.61 8.46 10.40
C GLU A 198 19.73 7.29 9.99
N GLN A 199 20.18 6.06 10.29
CA GLN A 199 19.33 4.88 10.18
C GLN A 199 18.18 4.98 11.18
N VAL A 200 16.96 4.75 10.72
CA VAL A 200 15.73 4.88 11.53
C VAL A 200 14.95 3.57 11.48
N LEU A 201 14.49 3.09 12.64
CA LEU A 201 13.51 2.01 12.69
C LEU A 201 12.17 2.52 12.15
N LYS A 202 11.79 2.08 10.94
CA LYS A 202 10.52 2.50 10.32
C LYS A 202 9.33 1.63 10.73
N GLY A 203 9.58 0.44 11.27
CA GLY A 203 8.55 -0.48 11.70
C GLY A 203 9.01 -1.93 11.73
N TYR A 204 8.05 -2.84 11.63
CA TYR A 204 8.30 -4.27 11.63
C TYR A 204 7.46 -4.96 10.55
N ILE A 205 7.89 -6.16 10.17
CA ILE A 205 7.13 -7.06 9.29
C ILE A 205 7.06 -8.44 9.93
N GLN A 206 5.94 -9.12 9.74
CA GLN A 206 5.77 -10.52 10.14
C GLN A 206 5.49 -11.39 8.91
N HIS A 207 5.91 -12.65 8.98
CA HIS A 207 5.69 -13.63 7.94
C HIS A 207 4.94 -14.82 8.50
N LYS A 208 4.07 -15.44 7.70
CA LYS A 208 3.42 -16.70 8.06
C LYS A 208 4.48 -17.78 8.30
N THR A 209 4.31 -18.55 9.39
CA THR A 209 5.16 -19.68 9.78
C THR A 209 4.42 -20.99 9.76
N GLY A 210 3.11 -20.96 9.59
CA GLY A 210 2.21 -22.11 9.52
C GLY A 210 0.89 -21.72 8.89
N LYS A 211 -0.09 -22.65 8.92
CA LYS A 211 -1.40 -22.48 8.28
C LYS A 211 -2.46 -21.85 9.20
N GLY A 212 -2.24 -21.85 10.50
CA GLY A 212 -3.16 -21.24 11.48
C GLY A 212 -3.20 -19.72 11.33
N HIS A 213 -4.34 -19.12 11.64
CA HIS A 213 -4.56 -17.66 11.46
C HIS A 213 -3.58 -16.80 12.27
N GLN A 214 -3.04 -17.32 13.37
CA GLN A 214 -2.07 -16.63 14.23
C GLN A 214 -0.63 -17.12 14.07
N ASP A 215 -0.36 -18.01 13.12
CA ASP A 215 0.97 -18.58 12.89
C ASP A 215 1.89 -17.56 12.19
N PHE A 216 2.36 -16.58 12.92
CA PHE A 216 3.31 -15.58 12.45
C PHE A 216 4.66 -15.68 13.14
N SER A 217 5.69 -15.22 12.45
CA SER A 217 7.00 -15.01 13.02
C SER A 217 6.97 -13.92 14.10
N GLU A 218 8.01 -13.86 14.94
CA GLU A 218 8.29 -12.65 15.70
C GLU A 218 8.44 -11.47 14.71
N PRO A 219 8.05 -10.25 15.12
CA PRO A 219 8.18 -9.06 14.27
C PRO A 219 9.65 -8.77 13.94
N TYR A 220 10.00 -8.84 12.64
CA TYR A 220 11.34 -8.45 12.16
C TYR A 220 11.44 -6.94 12.00
N PRO A 221 12.46 -6.28 12.58
CA PRO A 221 12.63 -4.83 12.42
C PRO A 221 12.98 -4.48 10.97
N VAL A 222 12.34 -3.43 10.47
CA VAL A 222 12.61 -2.84 9.16
C VAL A 222 13.17 -1.45 9.37
N TYR A 223 14.35 -1.20 8.83
CA TYR A 223 15.03 0.08 8.95
C TYR A 223 15.00 0.86 7.64
N LEU A 224 14.88 2.16 7.76
CA LEU A 224 15.16 3.10 6.69
C LEU A 224 16.64 3.48 6.77
N GLU A 225 17.38 3.22 5.70
CA GLU A 225 18.78 3.61 5.62
C GLU A 225 18.89 5.08 5.19
N PRO A 226 19.86 5.83 5.77
CA PRO A 226 20.14 7.19 5.33
C PRO A 226 20.68 7.19 3.90
N THR A 227 20.48 8.28 3.21
CA THR A 227 21.03 8.47 1.86
C THR A 227 22.34 9.26 1.90
N SER A 228 23.22 9.04 0.89
CA SER A 228 24.39 9.89 0.65
C SER A 228 24.09 11.11 -0.26
N TYR A 229 22.83 11.27 -0.65
CA TYR A 229 22.36 12.34 -1.53
C TYR A 229 21.86 13.56 -0.73
N ILE A 230 21.28 14.54 -1.42
CA ILE A 230 20.77 15.76 -0.76
C ILE A 230 19.64 15.40 0.20
N CYS A 231 19.80 15.79 1.48
CA CYS A 231 18.81 15.65 2.53
C CYS A 231 18.10 16.98 2.82
N TRP A 232 16.89 16.88 3.34
CA TRP A 232 16.06 17.99 3.78
C TRP A 232 15.67 17.83 5.25
N LEU A 233 16.23 18.66 6.13
CA LEU A 233 16.02 18.57 7.57
C LEU A 233 15.23 19.76 8.15
N ARG A 234 14.73 20.63 7.26
CA ARG A 234 13.87 21.77 7.61
C ARG A 234 12.40 21.31 7.71
N PRO A 235 11.50 22.15 8.27
CA PRO A 235 10.09 21.80 8.45
C PRO A 235 9.42 21.27 7.18
N VAL A 236 8.57 20.24 7.37
CA VAL A 236 7.79 19.57 6.32
C VAL A 236 6.35 19.38 6.80
N VAL A 237 5.39 19.65 5.96
CA VAL A 237 4.00 19.17 6.11
C VAL A 237 3.71 18.14 5.03
N VAL A 238 3.23 16.98 5.43
CA VAL A 238 2.72 15.95 4.50
C VAL A 238 1.20 16.00 4.50
N LEU A 239 0.60 16.27 3.33
CA LEU A 239 -0.85 16.32 3.17
C LEU A 239 -1.41 14.97 2.84
N THR A 240 -2.42 14.53 3.60
CA THR A 240 -3.05 13.23 3.51
C THR A 240 -4.56 13.30 3.38
N ASN A 241 -5.15 12.27 2.79
CA ASN A 241 -6.59 12.00 2.81
C ASN A 241 -6.86 10.50 2.81
N ARG A 242 -8.12 10.12 2.83
CA ARG A 242 -8.55 8.71 2.91
C ARG A 242 -8.04 7.85 1.74
N TYR A 243 -7.75 8.42 0.59
CA TYR A 243 -7.18 7.71 -0.56
C TYR A 243 -5.67 7.45 -0.49
N CYS A 244 -4.96 7.97 0.53
CA CYS A 244 -3.57 7.58 0.79
C CYS A 244 -3.52 6.12 1.25
N TYR A 245 -3.17 5.19 0.35
CA TYR A 245 -3.28 3.76 0.60
C TYR A 245 -1.97 3.01 0.30
N SER A 246 -1.74 1.84 0.93
CA SER A 246 -0.63 0.95 0.61
C SER A 246 0.74 1.66 0.76
N ALA A 247 1.57 1.75 -0.30
CA ALA A 247 2.87 2.42 -0.24
C ALA A 247 2.77 3.91 0.13
N ALA A 248 1.63 4.58 -0.09
CA ALA A 248 1.42 5.94 0.40
C ALA A 248 1.17 5.97 1.92
N ASN A 249 0.45 4.99 2.46
CA ASN A 249 0.30 4.81 3.90
C ASN A 249 1.65 4.48 4.57
N ASP A 250 2.47 3.61 3.96
CA ASP A 250 3.84 3.30 4.39
C ASP A 250 4.73 4.55 4.40
N PHE A 251 4.63 5.39 3.35
CA PHE A 251 5.33 6.67 3.30
C PHE A 251 4.93 7.60 4.44
N VAL A 252 3.63 7.75 4.69
CA VAL A 252 3.11 8.60 5.78
C VAL A 252 3.57 8.07 7.14
N GLN A 253 3.50 6.74 7.36
CA GLN A 253 4.01 6.10 8.57
C GLN A 253 5.49 6.40 8.78
N THR A 254 6.31 6.31 7.74
CA THR A 254 7.74 6.57 7.80
C THR A 254 8.02 8.05 8.06
N MET A 255 7.36 8.95 7.34
CA MET A 255 7.55 10.40 7.49
C MET A 255 7.17 10.91 8.88
N ARG A 256 6.16 10.31 9.51
CA ARG A 256 5.70 10.67 10.87
C ARG A 256 6.76 10.45 11.95
N ILE A 257 7.78 9.63 11.69
CA ILE A 257 8.86 9.37 12.65
C ILE A 257 9.80 10.59 12.80
N PHE A 258 9.89 11.42 11.77
CA PHE A 258 10.82 12.53 11.74
C PHE A 258 10.28 13.76 12.50
N PRO A 259 11.05 14.34 13.43
CA PRO A 259 10.59 15.40 14.31
C PRO A 259 10.24 16.71 13.56
N GLN A 260 10.80 16.92 12.36
CA GLN A 260 10.51 18.09 11.53
C GLN A 260 9.28 17.91 10.64
N VAL A 261 8.61 16.75 10.67
CA VAL A 261 7.46 16.43 9.83
C VAL A 261 6.16 16.53 10.62
N THR A 262 5.16 17.14 10.03
CA THR A 262 3.77 17.18 10.52
C THR A 262 2.85 16.60 9.46
N ILE A 263 2.02 15.65 9.84
CA ILE A 263 0.98 15.09 8.97
C ILE A 263 -0.28 15.93 9.10
N MET A 264 -0.83 16.43 7.99
CA MET A 264 -1.99 17.30 7.99
C MET A 264 -3.02 16.89 6.93
N GLY A 265 -4.29 17.04 7.24
CA GLY A 265 -5.42 16.72 6.37
C GLY A 265 -6.33 15.70 7.02
N ASP A 266 -6.59 14.57 6.36
CA ASP A 266 -7.48 13.54 6.87
C ASP A 266 -6.73 12.21 7.06
N LYS A 267 -7.38 11.30 7.78
CA LYS A 267 -6.90 9.94 8.03
C LYS A 267 -6.58 9.23 6.72
N THR A 268 -5.45 8.52 6.65
CA THR A 268 -5.10 7.69 5.50
C THR A 268 -6.01 6.47 5.34
N GLY A 269 -5.94 5.82 4.20
CA GLY A 269 -6.74 4.63 3.88
C GLY A 269 -6.21 3.33 4.46
N GLY A 270 -4.95 3.30 4.89
CA GLY A 270 -4.34 2.09 5.42
C GLY A 270 -3.72 1.17 4.36
N GLY A 271 -4.05 -0.13 4.44
CA GLY A 271 -3.46 -1.14 3.55
C GLY A 271 -2.04 -1.52 3.97
N SER A 272 -1.87 -1.92 5.24
CA SER A 272 -0.57 -2.29 5.81
C SER A 272 -0.21 -3.78 5.68
N GLY A 273 -0.98 -4.55 4.90
CA GLY A 273 -0.66 -5.93 4.55
C GLY A 273 0.13 -5.99 3.25
N LEU A 274 1.38 -6.49 3.28
CA LEU A 274 2.12 -6.74 2.04
C LEU A 274 1.40 -7.83 1.23
N PRO A 275 0.92 -7.53 0.00
CA PRO A 275 0.10 -8.46 -0.74
C PRO A 275 0.90 -9.52 -1.49
N PHE A 276 0.36 -10.74 -1.53
CA PHE A 276 0.83 -11.85 -2.36
C PHE A 276 -0.25 -12.23 -3.38
N ASN A 277 0.15 -13.00 -4.36
CA ASN A 277 -0.74 -13.55 -5.38
C ASN A 277 -0.70 -15.07 -5.35
N SER A 278 -1.85 -15.69 -5.64
CA SER A 278 -1.98 -17.13 -5.89
C SER A 278 -2.89 -17.35 -7.09
N GLU A 279 -2.84 -18.57 -7.66
CA GLU A 279 -3.64 -18.94 -8.81
C GLU A 279 -4.61 -20.06 -8.43
N LEU A 280 -5.84 -19.98 -8.96
CA LEU A 280 -6.89 -20.98 -8.79
C LEU A 280 -6.80 -22.05 -9.90
N PRO A 281 -7.37 -23.25 -9.69
CA PRO A 281 -7.34 -24.32 -10.69
C PRO A 281 -7.92 -23.95 -12.06
N ASN A 282 -8.80 -22.95 -12.16
CA ASN A 282 -9.35 -22.43 -13.42
C ASN A 282 -8.50 -21.30 -14.06
N GLY A 283 -7.33 -21.00 -13.50
CA GLY A 283 -6.43 -19.95 -13.98
C GLY A 283 -6.78 -18.53 -13.51
N TRP A 284 -7.81 -18.34 -12.69
CA TRP A 284 -8.04 -17.04 -12.05
C TRP A 284 -6.98 -16.78 -11.01
N GLN A 285 -6.69 -15.51 -10.77
CA GLN A 285 -5.70 -15.11 -9.77
C GLN A 285 -6.37 -14.40 -8.60
N VAL A 286 -5.93 -14.72 -7.39
CA VAL A 286 -6.31 -13.99 -6.19
C VAL A 286 -5.09 -13.26 -5.63
N ARG A 287 -5.27 -11.99 -5.31
CA ARG A 287 -4.33 -11.18 -4.53
C ARG A 287 -4.90 -11.00 -3.13
N PHE A 288 -4.06 -11.01 -2.11
CA PHE A 288 -4.47 -10.87 -0.71
C PHE A 288 -3.33 -10.36 0.17
N SER A 289 -3.65 -9.72 1.28
CA SER A 289 -2.69 -9.31 2.31
C SER A 289 -2.12 -10.53 3.04
N ALA A 290 -0.81 -10.75 2.96
CA ALA A 290 -0.14 -11.94 3.51
C ALA A 290 0.82 -11.64 4.67
N CYS A 291 1.50 -10.48 4.66
CA CYS A 291 2.48 -10.11 5.67
C CYS A 291 2.06 -8.82 6.36
N PRO A 292 1.70 -8.85 7.66
CA PRO A 292 1.41 -7.64 8.41
C PRO A 292 2.64 -6.74 8.51
N MET A 293 2.50 -5.46 8.16
CA MET A 293 3.49 -4.42 8.39
C MET A 293 3.03 -3.56 9.57
N LEU A 294 3.91 -3.39 10.54
CA LEU A 294 3.64 -2.73 11.80
C LEU A 294 4.45 -1.43 11.89
N ASP A 295 3.93 -0.45 12.61
CA ASP A 295 4.66 0.77 12.94
C ASP A 295 5.79 0.51 13.96
N PRO A 296 6.62 1.52 14.32
CA PRO A 296 7.67 1.36 15.34
C PRO A 296 7.16 0.96 16.72
N ASP A 297 5.90 1.23 17.04
CA ASP A 297 5.24 0.81 18.29
C ASP A 297 4.62 -0.60 18.19
N LYS A 298 4.85 -1.31 17.08
CA LYS A 298 4.27 -2.62 16.74
C LYS A 298 2.73 -2.60 16.59
N LYS A 299 2.16 -1.49 16.16
CA LYS A 299 0.72 -1.37 15.87
C LYS A 299 0.48 -1.52 14.38
N LEU A 300 -0.64 -2.13 14.01
CA LEU A 300 -1.12 -2.20 12.64
C LEU A 300 -1.70 -0.85 12.19
N THR A 301 -1.36 -0.44 10.97
CA THR A 301 -1.93 0.76 10.33
C THR A 301 -2.88 0.40 9.18
N GLU A 302 -3.45 -0.82 9.23
CA GLU A 302 -4.37 -1.35 8.20
C GLU A 302 -5.61 -0.47 8.02
N PHE A 303 -6.14 0.13 9.09
CA PHE A 303 -7.28 1.04 9.04
C PHE A 303 -6.88 2.52 8.90
N GLY A 304 -5.63 2.79 8.54
CA GLY A 304 -5.10 4.13 8.30
C GLY A 304 -4.41 4.76 9.50
N ILE A 305 -3.80 5.91 9.22
CA ILE A 305 -3.03 6.73 10.15
C ILE A 305 -3.76 8.05 10.33
N ASP A 306 -4.07 8.42 11.57
CA ASP A 306 -4.65 9.71 11.87
C ASP A 306 -3.60 10.82 11.68
N PRO A 307 -3.96 11.98 11.10
CA PRO A 307 -3.04 13.11 10.96
C PRO A 307 -2.74 13.73 12.33
N ASP A 308 -1.63 14.48 12.42
CA ASP A 308 -1.31 15.28 13.59
C ASP A 308 -2.23 16.51 13.69
N ILE A 309 -2.63 17.04 12.54
CA ILE A 309 -3.56 18.17 12.43
C ILE A 309 -4.68 17.78 11.44
N GLN A 310 -5.87 17.54 11.98
CA GLN A 310 -7.07 17.26 11.18
C GLN A 310 -7.54 18.55 10.50
N VAL A 311 -7.65 18.52 9.16
CA VAL A 311 -8.19 19.62 8.35
C VAL A 311 -8.99 19.02 7.20
N GLU A 312 -10.17 19.56 6.95
CA GLU A 312 -11.01 19.19 5.82
C GLU A 312 -11.21 20.40 4.88
N ILE A 313 -11.45 20.11 3.60
CA ILE A 313 -11.82 21.17 2.65
C ILE A 313 -13.23 21.63 2.97
N THR A 314 -13.40 22.92 3.27
CA THR A 314 -14.72 23.50 3.54
C THR A 314 -15.46 23.81 2.23
N GLU A 315 -16.79 23.70 2.25
CA GLU A 315 -17.62 24.07 1.09
C GLU A 315 -17.43 25.55 0.71
N GLU A 316 -17.23 26.43 1.68
CA GLU A 316 -17.00 27.85 1.46
C GLU A 316 -15.70 28.10 0.70
N ASP A 317 -14.60 27.44 1.10
CA ASP A 317 -13.30 27.57 0.44
C ASP A 317 -13.35 26.94 -0.95
N LEU A 318 -13.95 25.75 -1.08
CA LEU A 318 -14.11 25.08 -2.36
C LEU A 318 -14.86 25.95 -3.38
N ALA A 319 -15.93 26.60 -2.95
CA ALA A 319 -16.70 27.52 -3.80
C ALA A 319 -15.89 28.74 -4.25
N ARG A 320 -14.85 29.12 -3.51
CA ARG A 320 -13.93 30.23 -3.83
C ARG A 320 -12.69 29.77 -4.61
N GLY A 321 -12.56 28.47 -4.90
CA GLY A 321 -11.36 27.90 -5.51
C GLY A 321 -10.16 27.88 -4.57
N VAL A 322 -10.39 27.70 -3.26
CA VAL A 322 -9.37 27.66 -2.21
C VAL A 322 -9.28 26.25 -1.66
N ASP A 323 -8.08 25.71 -1.56
CA ASP A 323 -7.80 24.44 -0.89
C ASP A 323 -7.50 24.69 0.59
N THR A 324 -8.49 24.49 1.46
CA THR A 324 -8.38 24.72 2.90
C THR A 324 -7.17 23.99 3.52
N ILE A 325 -6.85 22.79 3.01
CA ILE A 325 -5.74 21.97 3.55
C ILE A 325 -4.39 22.56 3.14
N ILE A 326 -4.21 22.97 1.87
CA ILE A 326 -2.98 23.62 1.41
C ILE A 326 -2.79 24.97 2.13
N GLU A 327 -3.85 25.79 2.24
CA GLU A 327 -3.76 27.08 2.94
C GLU A 327 -3.43 26.91 4.44
N SER A 328 -4.03 25.92 5.09
CA SER A 328 -3.70 25.58 6.49
C SER A 328 -2.23 25.17 6.65
N ALA A 329 -1.70 24.39 5.71
CA ALA A 329 -0.30 23.99 5.71
C ALA A 329 0.64 25.20 5.51
N ILE A 330 0.30 26.11 4.60
CA ILE A 330 1.06 27.35 4.38
C ILE A 330 1.08 28.18 5.67
N LEU A 331 -0.08 28.41 6.28
CA LEU A 331 -0.19 29.19 7.52
C LEU A 331 0.58 28.56 8.68
N TYR A 332 0.50 27.24 8.83
CA TYR A 332 1.24 26.50 9.84
C TYR A 332 2.76 26.65 9.67
N LEU A 333 3.28 26.45 8.46
CA LEU A 333 4.70 26.57 8.16
C LEU A 333 5.20 28.01 8.29
N GLN A 334 4.37 29.01 7.92
CA GLN A 334 4.68 30.41 8.11
C GLN A 334 4.88 30.77 9.58
N GLY A 335 3.97 30.25 10.46
CA GLY A 335 4.10 30.44 11.90
C GLY A 335 5.37 29.82 12.51
N ILE A 336 5.98 28.81 11.86
CA ILE A 336 7.28 28.26 12.24
C ILE A 336 8.41 29.17 11.72
N ILE A 337 8.37 29.53 10.44
CA ILE A 337 9.40 30.38 9.78
C ILE A 337 9.56 31.72 10.49
N ASP A 338 8.45 32.33 10.91
CA ASP A 338 8.46 33.65 11.56
C ASP A 338 9.05 33.61 13.00
N LYS A 339 9.00 32.45 13.66
CA LYS A 339 9.61 32.27 14.99
C LYS A 339 11.13 32.04 14.94
N ASP A 340 11.63 31.58 13.81
CA ASP A 340 13.05 31.32 13.59
C ASP A 340 13.83 32.57 13.06
N GLN A 341 13.13 33.69 12.83
CA GLN A 341 13.70 34.99 12.45
C GLN A 341 13.88 35.92 13.67
#